data_e5db75796d9b682f70ebd0681c8469ec
#
_entry.id   e5db75796d9b682f70ebd0681c8469ec
#
_cell.length_a   1.000
_cell.length_b   1.000
_cell.length_c   1.000
_cell.angle_alpha   90.00
_cell.angle_beta   90.00
_cell.angle_gamma   90.00
#
_symmetry.space_group_name_H-M   'P 1'
#
loop_
_entity.id
_entity.type
_entity.pdbx_description
1 polymer ?
#
loop_
_entity_poly.entity_id
_entity_poly.type
_entity_poly.pdbx_seq_one_letter_code
_entity_poly.pdbx_strand_id
1 'polypeptide(L)'
;MFDRFDHVYLFGSILRVDVLPNDIDLLLVYSAFSPTLRDAIDLIKDRLEKELHYPIDITVLSRGELLETDFLSRIGKYEQIK
;
A
#
# COMPACT_ATOMS: atom_id res chain seq x y z
N MET A 1 3.79 -1.89 12.68
CA MET A 1 2.86 -2.41 11.66
C MET A 1 3.54 -2.66 10.32
N PHE A 2 4.38 -1.74 9.85
CA PHE A 2 5.02 -1.84 8.53
C PHE A 2 6.48 -2.30 8.58
N ASP A 3 6.87 -2.99 9.63
CA ASP A 3 8.28 -3.33 9.89
C ASP A 3 8.92 -4.21 8.82
N ARG A 4 8.12 -5.02 8.13
CA ARG A 4 8.62 -5.95 7.12
C ARG A 4 8.74 -5.34 5.74
N PHE A 5 8.37 -4.08 5.60
CA PHE A 5 8.37 -3.40 4.30
C PHE A 5 9.39 -2.27 4.30
N ASP A 6 10.05 -2.08 3.17
CA ASP A 6 11.02 -1.01 3.00
C ASP A 6 10.32 0.33 2.86
N HIS A 7 9.21 0.34 2.12
CA HIS A 7 8.45 1.56 1.86
C HIS A 7 6.96 1.27 1.86
N VAL A 8 6.18 2.27 2.25
CA VAL A 8 4.72 2.23 2.23
C VAL A 8 4.22 3.56 1.66
N TYR A 9 3.34 3.48 0.67
CA TYR A 9 2.78 4.66 0.02
C TYR A 9 1.25 4.60 0.06
N LEU A 10 0.65 5.75 0.29
CA LEU A 10 -0.80 5.94 0.19
C LEU A 10 -1.09 6.62 -1.14
N PHE A 11 -2.08 6.14 -1.89
CA PHE A 11 -2.42 6.71 -3.19
C PHE A 11 -3.91 6.55 -3.48
N GLY A 12 -4.33 7.00 -4.64
CA GLY A 12 -5.70 6.82 -5.11
C GLY A 12 -6.67 7.89 -4.62
N SER A 13 -7.94 7.54 -4.60
CA SER A 13 -9.02 8.49 -4.35
C SER A 13 -8.98 9.14 -2.98
N ILE A 14 -8.35 8.51 -2.00
CA ILE A 14 -8.23 9.09 -0.65
C ILE A 14 -7.45 10.41 -0.66
N LEU A 15 -6.58 10.61 -1.65
CA LEU A 15 -5.78 11.83 -1.79
C LEU A 15 -6.49 12.92 -2.60
N ARG A 16 -7.66 12.63 -3.15
CA ARG A 16 -8.42 13.59 -3.94
C ARG A 16 -9.36 14.38 -3.05
N VAL A 17 -9.41 15.69 -3.24
CA VAL A 17 -10.25 16.57 -2.42
C VAL A 17 -11.67 16.72 -2.97
N ASP A 18 -11.88 16.31 -4.23
CA ASP A 18 -13.13 16.54 -4.97
C ASP A 18 -14.05 15.31 -5.03
N VAL A 19 -13.63 14.18 -4.45
CA VAL A 19 -14.41 12.94 -4.45
C VAL A 19 -14.39 12.30 -3.07
N LEU A 20 -15.48 11.58 -2.74
CA LEU A 20 -15.49 10.73 -1.55
C LEU A 20 -14.80 9.43 -1.87
N PRO A 21 -13.82 9.02 -1.06
CA PRO A 21 -13.12 7.76 -1.32
C PRO A 21 -14.05 6.56 -1.04
N ASN A 22 -13.98 5.55 -1.92
CA ASN A 22 -14.68 4.28 -1.73
C ASN A 22 -13.80 3.28 -1.00
N ASP A 23 -12.49 3.39 -1.20
CA ASP A 23 -11.50 2.50 -0.62
C ASP A 23 -10.20 3.28 -0.40
N ILE A 24 -9.28 2.63 0.28
CA ILE A 24 -7.95 3.20 0.55
C ILE A 24 -6.93 2.32 -0.15
N ASP A 25 -6.13 2.93 -1.03
CA ASP A 25 -5.11 2.22 -1.79
C ASP A 25 -3.75 2.37 -1.13
N LEU A 26 -3.12 1.24 -0.80
CA LEU A 26 -1.78 1.20 -0.24
C LEU A 26 -0.84 0.41 -1.14
N LEU A 27 0.38 0.91 -1.27
CA LEU A 27 1.47 0.19 -1.90
C LEU A 27 2.48 -0.20 -0.83
N LEU A 28 2.75 -1.49 -0.70
CA LEU A 28 3.77 -2.02 0.19
C LEU A 28 4.94 -2.53 -0.65
N VAL A 29 6.14 -2.04 -0.35
CA VAL A 29 7.35 -2.40 -1.09
C VAL A 29 8.27 -3.20 -0.19
N TYR A 30 8.69 -4.39 -0.67
CA TYR A 30 9.58 -5.27 0.07
C TYR A 30 10.87 -5.52 -0.70
N SER A 31 11.94 -5.90 0.00
CA SER A 31 13.22 -6.27 -0.62
C SER A 31 13.43 -7.78 -0.68
N ALA A 32 12.96 -8.50 0.33
CA ALA A 32 13.12 -9.94 0.38
C ALA A 32 11.80 -10.61 0.74
N PHE A 33 11.35 -11.52 -0.11
CA PHE A 33 10.13 -12.29 0.14
C PHE A 33 10.40 -13.37 1.20
N SER A 34 9.43 -13.56 2.10
CA SER A 34 9.41 -14.68 3.03
C SER A 34 7.97 -15.15 3.19
N PRO A 35 7.74 -16.41 3.62
CA PRO A 35 6.37 -16.90 3.82
C PRO A 35 5.57 -16.07 4.84
N THR A 36 6.24 -15.49 5.83
CA THR A 36 5.60 -14.67 6.85
C THR A 36 5.20 -13.28 6.34
N LEU A 37 5.71 -12.87 5.17
CA LEU A 37 5.35 -11.60 4.57
C LEU A 37 3.87 -11.54 4.22
N ARG A 38 3.34 -12.65 3.71
CA ARG A 38 1.92 -12.75 3.36
C ARG A 38 1.03 -12.58 4.60
N ASP A 39 1.42 -13.21 5.70
CA ASP A 39 0.69 -13.08 6.96
C ASP A 39 0.71 -11.64 7.45
N ALA A 40 1.83 -10.95 7.28
CA ALA A 40 1.95 -9.54 7.63
C ALA A 40 1.02 -8.68 6.79
N ILE A 41 0.90 -8.96 5.49
CA ILE A 41 -0.02 -8.23 4.60
C ILE A 41 -1.46 -8.40 5.05
N ASP A 42 -1.87 -9.64 5.32
CA ASP A 42 -3.22 -9.93 5.76
C ASP A 42 -3.55 -9.25 7.08
N LEU A 43 -2.61 -9.23 8.00
CA LEU A 43 -2.78 -8.57 9.29
C LEU A 43 -2.93 -7.06 9.15
N ILE A 44 -2.11 -6.45 8.30
CA ILE A 44 -2.18 -5.01 8.02
C ILE A 44 -3.55 -4.66 7.44
N LYS A 45 -3.99 -5.41 6.45
CA LYS A 45 -5.28 -5.17 5.81
C LYS A 45 -6.42 -5.27 6.81
N ASP A 46 -6.47 -6.35 7.58
CA ASP A 46 -7.53 -6.58 8.56
C ASP A 46 -7.57 -5.47 9.60
N ARG A 47 -6.41 -5.10 10.13
CA ARG A 47 -6.31 -4.10 11.18
C ARG A 47 -6.72 -2.72 10.70
N LEU A 48 -6.26 -2.32 9.51
CA LEU A 48 -6.60 -1.01 8.97
C LEU A 48 -8.07 -0.92 8.59
N GLU A 49 -8.66 -1.99 8.04
CA GLU A 49 -10.08 -1.99 7.72
C GLU A 49 -10.93 -1.82 8.97
N LYS A 50 -10.54 -2.45 10.06
CA LYS A 50 -11.26 -2.33 11.33
C LYS A 50 -11.13 -0.94 11.95
N GLU A 51 -9.94 -0.34 11.87
CA GLU A 51 -9.69 0.96 12.47
C GLU A 51 -10.28 2.10 11.66
N LEU A 52 -10.20 2.02 10.33
CA LEU A 52 -10.58 3.11 9.44
C LEU A 52 -11.99 2.99 8.88
N HIS A 53 -12.59 1.82 8.98
CA HIS A 53 -13.93 1.53 8.45
C HIS A 53 -14.05 1.76 6.94
N TYR A 54 -12.95 1.54 6.22
CA TYR A 54 -12.88 1.56 4.76
C TYR A 54 -12.25 0.29 4.27
N PRO A 55 -12.67 -0.24 3.12
CA PRO A 55 -11.93 -1.32 2.47
C PRO A 55 -10.52 -0.86 2.15
N ILE A 56 -9.54 -1.71 2.42
CA ILE A 56 -8.14 -1.43 2.12
C ILE A 56 -7.72 -2.27 0.93
N ASP A 57 -7.29 -1.60 -0.14
CA ASP A 57 -6.82 -2.25 -1.35
C ASP A 57 -5.29 -2.20 -1.34
N ILE A 58 -4.65 -3.35 -1.27
CA ILE A 58 -3.20 -3.43 -1.11
C ILE A 58 -2.55 -3.94 -2.38
N THR A 59 -1.61 -3.17 -2.90
CA THR A 59 -0.68 -3.57 -3.94
C THR A 59 0.66 -3.87 -3.30
N VAL A 60 1.25 -5.02 -3.61
CA VAL A 60 2.53 -5.42 -3.05
C VAL A 60 3.52 -5.61 -4.18
N LEU A 61 4.64 -4.89 -4.14
CA LEU A 61 5.70 -4.98 -5.13
C LEU A 61 7.04 -5.15 -4.45
N SER A 62 7.92 -5.93 -5.07
CA SER A 62 9.33 -5.92 -4.69
C SER A 62 9.97 -4.61 -5.15
N ARG A 63 11.15 -4.30 -4.62
CA ARG A 63 11.88 -3.10 -5.07
C ARG A 63 12.17 -3.14 -6.57
N GLY A 64 12.52 -4.32 -7.09
CA GLY A 64 12.75 -4.50 -8.52
C GLY A 64 11.48 -4.28 -9.34
N GLU A 65 10.36 -4.84 -8.91
CA GLU A 65 9.09 -4.65 -9.59
C GLU A 65 8.63 -3.19 -9.57
N LEU A 66 8.90 -2.48 -8.48
CA LEU A 66 8.57 -1.07 -8.39
C LEU A 66 9.30 -0.27 -9.47
N LEU A 67 10.58 -0.56 -9.69
CA LEU A 67 11.37 0.10 -10.72
C LEU A 67 10.96 -0.32 -12.13
N GLU A 68 10.74 -1.62 -12.33
CA GLU A 68 10.38 -2.16 -13.65
C GLU A 68 9.04 -1.66 -14.16
N THR A 69 8.06 -1.55 -13.25
CA THR A 69 6.70 -1.15 -13.64
C THR A 69 6.52 0.36 -13.69
N ASP A 70 7.47 1.11 -13.16
CA ASP A 70 7.35 2.58 -13.01
C ASP A 70 6.04 2.95 -12.30
N PHE A 71 5.68 2.18 -11.29
CA PHE A 71 4.37 2.24 -10.65
C PHE A 71 4.08 3.62 -10.05
N LEU A 72 5.04 4.22 -9.36
CA LEU A 72 4.84 5.53 -8.73
C LEU A 72 4.53 6.63 -9.74
N SER A 73 5.17 6.59 -10.90
CA SER A 73 4.85 7.55 -11.97
C SER A 73 3.46 7.31 -12.55
N ARG A 74 3.05 6.05 -12.63
CA ARG A 74 1.76 5.67 -13.23
C ARG A 74 0.58 6.02 -12.36
N ILE A 75 0.70 5.92 -11.03
CA ILE A 75 -0.39 6.27 -10.14
C ILE A 75 -0.56 7.76 -9.94
N GLY A 76 0.45 8.56 -10.31
CA GLY A 76 0.40 10.01 -10.18
C GLY A 76 0.65 10.46 -8.75
N LYS A 77 -0.40 10.96 -8.08
CA LYS A 77 -0.26 11.51 -6.74
C LYS A 77 -0.19 10.40 -5.67
N TYR A 78 0.76 10.52 -4.75
CA TYR A 78 0.90 9.60 -3.64
C TYR A 78 1.55 10.30 -2.45
N GLU A 79 1.42 9.69 -1.26
CA GLU A 79 2.12 10.10 -0.06
C GLU A 79 2.93 8.94 0.48
N GLN A 80 4.18 9.18 0.81
CA GLN A 80 5.05 8.17 1.41
C GLN A 80 4.84 8.15 2.92
N ILE A 81 4.39 7.01 3.45
CA ILE A 81 4.18 6.83 4.87
C ILE A 81 5.45 6.29 5.54
N LYS A 82 6.16 5.44 4.83
CA LYS A 82 7.41 4.88 5.32
C LYS A 82 8.53 4.94 4.30
#